data_7000ec688e712c4cd17ea10704bad565
#
_entry.id   7000ec688e712c4cd17ea10704bad565
#
_cell.length_a   1.000
_cell.length_b   1.000
_cell.length_c   1.000
_cell.angle_alpha   90.00
_cell.angle_beta   90.00
_cell.angle_gamma   90.00
#
_symmetry.space_group_name_H-M   'P 1'
#
loop_
_entity.id
_entity.type
_entity.pdbx_description
1 polymer ?
#
loop_
_entity_poly.entity_id
_entity_poly.type
_entity_poly.pdbx_seq_one_letter_code
_entity_poly.pdbx_strand_id
1 'polypeptide(L)'
;MTAKPLDEVEASSAPLIEHLTELRNRIMWSLAAFVVAMLLSFFVWEPIYAFLTRPLCDALSARGQDCTLIFISLQEGFFMAFRISMVAGLVLSFPVISYQLWRFVAPGLYRNEKAAFLPFMLASPVMFVLGAAFAYYVVTPMAFRFFLTFQ
;
A
#
# COMPACT_ATOMS: atom_id res chain seq x y z
N MET A 1 12.68 12.92 -53.87
CA MET A 1 13.53 11.89 -53.25
C MET A 1 13.76 12.26 -51.80
N THR A 2 13.53 11.33 -50.87
CA THR A 2 13.70 11.41 -49.40
C THR A 2 12.56 12.10 -48.63
N ALA A 3 11.40 11.44 -48.61
CA ALA A 3 10.36 11.69 -47.62
C ALA A 3 10.18 10.43 -46.72
N LYS A 4 11.26 9.94 -46.13
CA LYS A 4 11.24 8.67 -45.36
C LYS A 4 11.57 8.74 -43.87
N PRO A 5 11.82 9.86 -43.20
CA PRO A 5 12.01 9.80 -41.75
C PRO A 5 10.76 10.19 -40.93
N LEU A 6 9.76 10.86 -41.51
CA LEU A 6 8.58 11.31 -40.75
C LEU A 6 7.57 10.19 -40.53
N ASP A 7 7.35 9.34 -41.54
CA ASP A 7 6.41 8.22 -41.44
C ASP A 7 6.87 7.12 -40.46
N GLU A 8 8.17 6.90 -40.35
CA GLU A 8 8.73 5.94 -39.35
C GLU A 8 8.66 6.45 -37.92
N VAL A 9 8.79 7.77 -37.73
CA VAL A 9 8.65 8.42 -36.40
C VAL A 9 7.18 8.43 -36.00
N GLU A 10 6.25 8.69 -36.90
CA GLU A 10 4.80 8.66 -36.63
C GLU A 10 4.32 7.23 -36.37
N ALA A 11 4.78 6.23 -37.13
CA ALA A 11 4.46 4.82 -36.92
C ALA A 11 5.04 4.28 -35.59
N SER A 12 6.15 4.81 -35.11
CA SER A 12 6.75 4.47 -33.82
C SER A 12 6.10 5.20 -32.64
N SER A 13 5.55 6.37 -32.85
CA SER A 13 4.94 7.18 -31.77
C SER A 13 3.51 6.72 -31.42
N ALA A 14 2.75 6.20 -32.39
CA ALA A 14 1.40 5.73 -32.14
C ALA A 14 1.30 4.63 -31.05
N PRO A 15 2.12 3.54 -31.08
CA PRO A 15 2.07 2.52 -30.02
C PRO A 15 2.57 3.04 -28.67
N LEU A 16 3.46 4.04 -28.64
CA LEU A 16 3.92 4.65 -27.38
C LEU A 16 2.82 5.51 -26.75
N ILE A 17 2.09 6.27 -27.54
CA ILE A 17 0.98 7.11 -27.06
C ILE A 17 -0.15 6.23 -26.53
N GLU A 18 -0.47 5.14 -27.22
CA GLU A 18 -1.48 4.18 -26.76
C GLU A 18 -1.08 3.54 -25.42
N HIS A 19 0.18 3.14 -25.28
CA HIS A 19 0.70 2.57 -24.04
C HIS A 19 0.70 3.58 -22.88
N LEU A 20 1.04 4.84 -23.14
CA LEU A 20 0.97 5.91 -22.13
C LEU A 20 -0.48 6.21 -21.72
N THR A 21 -1.43 6.14 -22.65
CA THR A 21 -2.86 6.31 -22.34
C THR A 21 -3.38 5.15 -21.47
N GLU A 22 -2.93 3.94 -21.74
CA GLU A 22 -3.23 2.78 -20.90
C GLU A 22 -2.66 2.95 -19.48
N LEU A 23 -1.40 3.38 -19.35
CA LEU A 23 -0.76 3.68 -18.08
C LEU A 23 -1.56 4.69 -17.26
N ARG A 24 -1.97 5.80 -17.89
CA ARG A 24 -2.78 6.84 -17.25
C ARG A 24 -4.08 6.25 -16.68
N ASN A 25 -4.80 5.47 -17.48
CA ASN A 25 -6.07 4.87 -17.05
C ASN A 25 -5.87 3.93 -15.84
N ARG A 26 -4.80 3.14 -15.84
CA ARG A 26 -4.49 2.22 -14.73
C ARG A 26 -4.08 2.95 -13.46
N ILE A 27 -3.31 4.03 -13.58
CA ILE A 27 -2.96 4.89 -12.44
C ILE A 27 -4.23 5.52 -11.87
N MET A 28 -5.14 6.01 -12.71
CA MET A 28 -6.40 6.60 -12.24
C MET A 28 -7.28 5.58 -11.49
N TRP A 29 -7.39 4.35 -11.96
CA TRP A 29 -8.10 3.29 -11.26
C TRP A 29 -7.43 2.89 -9.92
N SER A 30 -6.10 2.82 -9.90
CA SER A 30 -5.35 2.54 -8.67
C SER A 30 -5.52 3.66 -7.65
N LEU A 31 -5.47 4.91 -8.09
CA LEU A 31 -5.69 6.08 -7.25
C LEU A 31 -7.13 6.13 -6.73
N ALA A 32 -8.12 5.86 -7.57
CA ALA A 32 -9.52 5.79 -7.16
C ALA A 32 -9.74 4.71 -6.09
N ALA A 33 -9.17 3.51 -6.30
CA ALA A 33 -9.24 2.43 -5.32
C ALA A 33 -8.58 2.83 -3.98
N PHE A 34 -7.43 3.49 -4.03
CA PHE A 34 -6.75 4.00 -2.83
C PHE A 34 -7.59 5.05 -2.09
N VAL A 35 -8.14 6.04 -2.80
CA VAL A 35 -8.96 7.09 -2.19
C VAL A 35 -10.21 6.50 -1.55
N VAL A 36 -10.90 5.58 -2.22
CA VAL A 36 -12.08 4.91 -1.66
C VAL A 36 -11.70 4.11 -0.41
N ALA A 37 -10.63 3.32 -0.47
CA ALA A 37 -10.14 2.55 0.68
C ALA A 37 -9.73 3.45 1.85
N MET A 38 -9.07 4.58 1.57
CA MET A 38 -8.69 5.58 2.57
C MET A 38 -9.92 6.21 3.24
N LEU A 39 -10.94 6.60 2.46
CA LEU A 39 -12.17 7.16 3.00
C LEU A 39 -12.92 6.15 3.88
N LEU A 40 -13.03 4.89 3.44
CA LEU A 40 -13.63 3.83 4.24
C LEU A 40 -12.86 3.62 5.55
N SER A 41 -11.53 3.60 5.48
CA SER A 41 -10.68 3.47 6.66
C SER A 41 -10.81 4.65 7.61
N PHE A 42 -11.09 5.85 7.08
CA PHE A 42 -11.31 7.05 7.90
C PHE A 42 -12.58 6.95 8.75
N PHE A 43 -13.64 6.29 8.28
CA PHE A 43 -14.83 6.06 9.08
C PHE A 43 -14.64 5.02 10.19
N VAL A 44 -13.66 4.14 10.04
CA VAL A 44 -13.35 3.05 10.99
C VAL A 44 -11.95 3.19 11.60
N TRP A 45 -11.41 4.40 11.70
CA TRP A 45 -10.08 4.65 12.20
C TRP A 45 -9.90 4.25 13.68
N GLU A 46 -10.93 4.42 14.51
CA GLU A 46 -10.88 4.10 15.94
C GLU A 46 -10.59 2.62 16.22
N PRO A 47 -11.34 1.64 15.64
CA PRO A 47 -11.00 0.23 15.83
C PRO A 47 -9.65 -0.15 15.21
N ILE A 48 -9.24 0.48 14.12
CA ILE A 48 -7.89 0.28 13.55
C ILE A 48 -6.81 0.78 14.51
N TYR A 49 -7.01 1.96 15.09
CA TYR A 49 -6.12 2.53 16.09
C TYR A 49 -6.02 1.63 17.32
N ALA A 50 -7.14 1.18 17.87
CA ALA A 50 -7.19 0.27 19.00
C ALA A 50 -6.46 -1.05 18.72
N PHE A 51 -6.61 -1.60 17.51
CA PHE A 51 -5.87 -2.79 17.08
C PHE A 51 -4.36 -2.53 17.01
N LEU A 52 -3.94 -1.41 16.42
CA LEU A 52 -2.51 -1.05 16.27
C LEU A 52 -1.84 -0.78 17.62
N THR A 53 -2.56 -0.27 18.61
CA THR A 53 -2.03 0.07 19.93
C THR A 53 -2.06 -1.11 20.92
N ARG A 54 -2.74 -2.21 20.61
CA ARG A 54 -2.78 -3.39 21.46
C ARG A 54 -1.41 -3.87 21.94
N PRO A 55 -0.40 -4.08 21.07
CA PRO A 55 0.90 -4.57 21.52
C PRO A 55 1.63 -3.62 22.49
N LEU A 56 1.35 -2.31 22.39
CA LEU A 56 1.84 -1.31 23.34
C LEU A 56 1.12 -1.48 24.71
N CYS A 57 -0.22 -1.57 24.68
CA CYS A 57 -1.01 -1.73 25.88
C CYS A 57 -0.68 -3.03 26.63
N ASP A 58 -0.45 -4.13 25.91
CA ASP A 58 -0.02 -5.41 26.48
C ASP A 58 1.38 -5.29 27.12
N ALA A 59 2.28 -4.54 26.52
CA ALA A 59 3.62 -4.29 27.04
C ALA A 59 3.61 -3.42 28.32
N LEU A 60 2.72 -2.41 28.39
CA LEU A 60 2.53 -1.54 29.55
C LEU A 60 1.86 -2.30 30.71
N SER A 61 0.79 -3.05 30.43
CA SER A 61 0.08 -3.83 31.44
C SER A 61 0.97 -4.91 32.07
N ALA A 62 1.88 -5.50 31.30
CA ALA A 62 2.88 -6.44 31.83
C ALA A 62 3.84 -5.78 32.85
N ARG A 63 3.91 -4.46 32.91
CA ARG A 63 4.68 -3.67 33.88
C ARG A 63 3.82 -3.04 34.98
N GLY A 64 2.52 -3.35 35.00
CA GLY A 64 1.58 -2.77 35.97
C GLY A 64 1.23 -1.31 35.70
N GLN A 65 1.44 -0.85 34.47
CA GLN A 65 1.07 0.50 34.03
C GLN A 65 -0.24 0.49 33.27
N ASP A 66 -1.09 1.50 33.53
CA ASP A 66 -2.35 1.68 32.82
C ASP A 66 -2.10 2.16 31.37
N CYS A 67 -2.78 1.54 30.41
CA CYS A 67 -2.72 1.96 29.03
C CYS A 67 -3.72 3.08 28.76
N THR A 68 -3.39 4.30 29.18
CA THR A 68 -4.15 5.51 28.86
C THR A 68 -3.41 6.34 27.81
N LEU A 69 -3.87 6.21 26.57
CA LEU A 69 -3.36 7.03 25.47
C LEU A 69 -4.20 8.31 25.39
N ILE A 70 -3.60 9.46 25.72
CA ILE A 70 -4.26 10.77 25.75
C ILE A 70 -3.77 11.60 24.56
N PHE A 71 -4.68 12.20 23.82
CA PHE A 71 -4.35 13.25 22.84
C PHE A 71 -4.32 14.60 23.58
N ILE A 72 -3.20 15.28 23.50
CA ILE A 72 -2.99 16.56 24.20
C ILE A 72 -3.66 17.71 23.45
N SER A 73 -3.83 17.58 22.14
CA SER A 73 -4.47 18.59 21.30
C SER A 73 -5.49 17.99 20.35
N LEU A 74 -6.53 18.76 20.03
CA LEU A 74 -7.58 18.37 19.09
C LEU A 74 -7.02 18.07 17.68
N GLN A 75 -5.99 18.80 17.28
CA GLN A 75 -5.28 18.58 16.02
C GLN A 75 -4.60 17.21 15.94
N GLU A 76 -4.04 16.75 17.06
CA GLU A 76 -3.28 15.51 17.13
C GLU A 76 -4.18 14.30 16.81
N GLY A 77 -5.39 14.27 17.36
CA GLY A 77 -6.37 13.22 17.06
C GLY A 77 -6.75 13.18 15.59
N PHE A 78 -6.98 14.34 14.97
CA PHE A 78 -7.31 14.41 13.53
C PHE A 78 -6.17 13.93 12.65
N PHE A 79 -4.94 14.41 12.89
CA PHE A 79 -3.78 13.96 12.11
C PHE A 79 -3.48 12.48 12.30
N MET A 80 -3.72 11.95 13.50
CA MET A 80 -3.58 10.52 13.75
C MET A 80 -4.60 9.70 12.95
N ALA A 81 -5.87 10.09 12.98
CA ALA A 81 -6.92 9.46 12.19
C ALA A 81 -6.59 9.51 10.69
N PHE A 82 -6.12 10.63 10.18
CA PHE A 82 -5.72 10.79 8.79
C PHE A 82 -4.54 9.88 8.41
N ARG A 83 -3.48 9.82 9.23
CA ARG A 83 -2.32 8.94 9.00
C ARG A 83 -2.69 7.47 8.99
N ILE A 84 -3.50 7.04 9.97
CA ILE A 84 -3.95 5.65 10.06
C ILE A 84 -4.79 5.29 8.83
N SER A 85 -5.71 6.17 8.44
CA SER A 85 -6.56 5.96 7.26
C SER A 85 -5.77 5.90 5.96
N MET A 86 -4.73 6.71 5.83
CA MET A 86 -3.84 6.68 4.67
C MET A 86 -3.09 5.34 4.58
N VAL A 87 -2.50 4.89 5.67
CA VAL A 87 -1.76 3.62 5.71
C VAL A 87 -2.71 2.43 5.52
N ALA A 88 -3.84 2.41 6.22
CA ALA A 88 -4.84 1.37 6.08
C ALA A 88 -5.44 1.33 4.68
N GLY A 89 -5.74 2.50 4.09
CA GLY A 89 -6.18 2.62 2.71
C GLY A 89 -5.18 2.07 1.71
N LEU A 90 -3.88 2.32 1.92
CA LEU A 90 -2.81 1.77 1.09
C LEU A 90 -2.74 0.24 1.19
N VAL A 91 -2.81 -0.30 2.40
CA VAL A 91 -2.81 -1.75 2.64
C VAL A 91 -4.00 -2.43 1.97
N LEU A 92 -5.20 -1.87 2.11
CA LEU A 92 -6.42 -2.41 1.53
C LEU A 92 -6.46 -2.29 -0.01
N SER A 93 -5.92 -1.20 -0.56
CA SER A 93 -5.86 -1.00 -2.02
C SER A 93 -4.70 -1.73 -2.69
N PHE A 94 -3.73 -2.23 -1.92
CA PHE A 94 -2.51 -2.87 -2.44
C PHE A 94 -2.78 -4.01 -3.43
N PRO A 95 -3.71 -4.96 -3.20
CA PRO A 95 -3.99 -6.02 -4.18
C PRO A 95 -4.54 -5.46 -5.49
N VAL A 96 -5.35 -4.39 -5.44
CA VAL A 96 -5.88 -3.74 -6.64
C VAL A 96 -4.76 -3.01 -7.40
N ILE A 97 -3.91 -2.28 -6.69
CA ILE A 97 -2.75 -1.58 -7.27
C ILE A 97 -1.80 -2.60 -7.93
N SER A 98 -1.48 -3.69 -7.23
CA SER A 98 -0.62 -4.76 -7.76
C SER A 98 -1.22 -5.40 -9.01
N TYR A 99 -2.53 -5.62 -9.05
CA TYR A 99 -3.22 -6.15 -10.23
C TYR A 99 -3.17 -5.17 -11.41
N GLN A 100 -3.38 -3.88 -11.19
CA GLN A 100 -3.32 -2.87 -12.24
C GLN A 100 -1.90 -2.73 -12.81
N LEU A 101 -0.90 -2.74 -11.93
CA LEU A 101 0.50 -2.70 -12.33
C LEU A 101 0.88 -3.93 -13.16
N TRP A 102 0.47 -5.12 -12.71
CA TRP A 102 0.66 -6.35 -13.46
C TRP A 102 0.05 -6.29 -14.85
N ARG A 103 -1.19 -5.89 -14.95
CA ARG A 103 -1.91 -5.80 -16.22
C ARG A 103 -1.27 -4.81 -17.20
N PHE A 104 -0.53 -3.83 -16.69
CA PHE A 104 0.27 -2.90 -17.49
C PHE A 104 1.56 -3.55 -18.01
N VAL A 105 2.23 -4.35 -17.19
CA VAL A 105 3.50 -4.99 -17.53
C VAL A 105 3.31 -6.23 -18.43
N ALA A 106 2.21 -6.96 -18.23
CA ALA A 106 1.92 -8.22 -18.94
C ALA A 106 1.96 -8.16 -20.47
N PRO A 107 1.52 -7.09 -21.16
CA PRO A 107 1.61 -7.01 -22.62
C PRO A 107 3.04 -6.96 -23.15
N GLY A 108 3.99 -6.40 -22.35
CA GLY A 108 5.40 -6.30 -22.71
C GLY A 108 6.21 -7.59 -22.57
N LEU A 109 5.64 -8.63 -21.95
CA LEU A 109 6.33 -9.90 -21.72
C LEU A 109 6.02 -10.90 -22.84
N TYR A 110 7.05 -11.69 -23.23
CA TYR A 110 6.90 -12.82 -24.17
C TYR A 110 5.98 -13.89 -23.59
N ARG A 111 5.34 -14.68 -24.48
CA ARG A 111 4.34 -15.71 -24.10
C ARG A 111 4.85 -16.71 -23.04
N ASN A 112 6.12 -17.08 -23.11
CA ASN A 112 6.75 -18.03 -22.19
C ASN A 112 7.04 -17.40 -20.81
N GLU A 113 7.27 -16.08 -20.76
CA GLU A 113 7.57 -15.33 -19.54
C GLU A 113 6.30 -15.01 -18.75
N LYS A 114 5.14 -14.90 -19.42
CA LYS A 114 3.84 -14.67 -18.75
C LYS A 114 3.47 -15.78 -17.78
N ALA A 115 3.76 -17.04 -18.14
CA ALA A 115 3.48 -18.18 -17.27
C ALA A 115 4.37 -18.21 -16.02
N ALA A 116 5.63 -17.78 -16.16
CA ALA A 116 6.56 -17.69 -15.03
C ALA A 116 6.25 -16.49 -14.12
N PHE A 117 5.68 -15.42 -14.66
CA PHE A 117 5.41 -14.18 -13.92
C PHE A 117 4.09 -14.22 -13.14
N LEU A 118 3.12 -15.05 -13.54
CA LEU A 118 1.84 -15.20 -12.86
C LEU A 118 1.98 -15.54 -11.35
N PRO A 119 2.86 -16.48 -10.94
CA PRO A 119 3.08 -16.75 -9.52
C PRO A 119 3.67 -15.56 -8.76
N PHE A 120 4.51 -14.74 -9.39
CA PHE A 120 5.03 -13.52 -8.75
C PHE A 120 3.93 -12.49 -8.48
N MET A 121 2.97 -12.35 -9.37
CA MET A 121 1.83 -11.47 -9.18
C MET A 121 0.98 -11.87 -7.97
N LEU A 122 0.72 -13.16 -7.83
CA LEU A 122 -0.04 -13.70 -6.69
C LEU A 122 0.79 -13.69 -5.40
N ALA A 123 2.09 -13.94 -5.50
CA ALA A 123 3.01 -13.92 -4.37
C ALA A 123 3.18 -12.51 -3.78
N SER A 124 3.17 -11.47 -4.59
CA SER A 124 3.40 -10.09 -4.13
C SER A 124 2.41 -9.62 -3.05
N PRO A 125 1.07 -9.69 -3.23
CA PRO A 125 0.12 -9.35 -2.17
C PRO A 125 0.23 -10.26 -0.94
N VAL A 126 0.48 -11.55 -1.17
CA VAL A 126 0.65 -12.52 -0.07
C VAL A 126 1.88 -12.19 0.78
N MET A 127 3.02 -11.94 0.14
CA MET A 127 4.26 -11.54 0.83
C MET A 127 4.10 -10.20 1.55
N PHE A 128 3.36 -9.26 0.96
CA PHE A 128 3.05 -8.00 1.61
C PHE A 128 2.25 -8.19 2.90
N VAL A 129 1.19 -8.98 2.87
CA VAL A 129 0.37 -9.29 4.06
C VAL A 129 1.18 -10.04 5.11
N LEU A 130 2.00 -11.02 4.71
CA LEU A 130 2.89 -11.74 5.63
C LEU A 130 3.92 -10.80 6.26
N GLY A 131 4.52 -9.89 5.49
CA GLY A 131 5.45 -8.88 6.00
C GLY A 131 4.79 -7.93 6.99
N ALA A 132 3.58 -7.46 6.70
CA ALA A 132 2.79 -6.63 7.60
C ALA A 132 2.42 -7.37 8.90
N ALA A 133 1.99 -8.63 8.80
CA ALA A 133 1.72 -9.47 9.97
C ALA A 133 2.98 -9.71 10.81
N PHE A 134 4.11 -10.00 10.17
CA PHE A 134 5.39 -10.16 10.86
C PHE A 134 5.80 -8.88 11.60
N ALA A 135 5.68 -7.72 10.94
CA ALA A 135 5.97 -6.44 11.55
C ALA A 135 5.09 -6.18 12.77
N TYR A 136 3.79 -6.47 12.67
CA TYR A 136 2.85 -6.24 13.76
C TYR A 136 3.04 -7.21 14.93
N TYR A 137 3.15 -8.52 14.68
CA TYR A 137 3.17 -9.54 15.74
C TYR A 137 4.56 -9.78 16.34
N VAL A 138 5.63 -9.50 15.61
CA VAL A 138 7.01 -9.78 16.05
C VAL A 138 7.78 -8.48 16.30
N VAL A 139 7.89 -7.63 15.29
CA VAL A 139 8.76 -6.43 15.37
C VAL A 139 8.20 -5.40 16.35
N THR A 140 6.90 -5.13 16.29
CA THR A 140 6.26 -4.09 17.12
C THR A 140 6.34 -4.40 18.62
N PRO A 141 5.96 -5.57 19.14
CA PRO A 141 6.09 -5.86 20.56
C PRO A 141 7.56 -5.94 21.02
N MET A 142 8.47 -6.38 20.15
CA MET A 142 9.89 -6.41 20.46
C MET A 142 10.47 -5.01 20.61
N ALA A 143 10.09 -4.10 19.69
CA ALA A 143 10.47 -2.69 19.76
C ALA A 143 9.93 -2.00 21.03
N PHE A 144 8.66 -2.22 21.38
CA PHE A 144 8.11 -1.63 22.60
C PHE A 144 8.78 -2.15 23.86
N ARG A 145 9.05 -3.44 23.97
CA ARG A 145 9.80 -4.00 25.10
C ARG A 145 11.19 -3.39 25.21
N PHE A 146 11.88 -3.21 24.09
CA PHE A 146 13.19 -2.56 24.06
C PHE A 146 13.11 -1.11 24.56
N PHE A 147 12.24 -0.29 23.99
CA PHE A 147 12.10 1.13 24.41
C PHE A 147 11.68 1.29 25.88
N LEU A 148 10.76 0.43 26.36
CA LEU A 148 10.34 0.47 27.75
C LEU A 148 11.43 0.01 28.73
N THR A 149 12.47 -0.67 28.28
CA THR A 149 13.60 -1.09 29.14
C THR A 149 14.54 0.08 29.44
N PHE A 150 14.54 1.13 28.60
CA PHE A 150 15.37 2.31 28.80
C PHE A 150 14.70 3.45 29.62
N GLN A 151 13.45 3.29 30.00
CA GLN A 151 12.74 4.21 30.92
C GLN A 151 12.73 3.65 32.34
#